data_622c53006e777d560fa448bdd4706752
#
_entry.id   622c53006e777d560fa448bdd4706752
#
_cell.length_a   1.000
_cell.length_b   1.000
_cell.length_c   1.000
_cell.angle_alpha   90.00
_cell.angle_beta   90.00
_cell.angle_gamma   90.00
#
_symmetry.space_group_name_H-M   'P 1'
#
loop_
_entity.id
_entity.type
_entity.pdbx_description
1 polymer ?
#
loop_
_entity_poly.entity_id
_entity_poly.type
_entity_poly.pdbx_seq_one_letter_code
_entity_poly.pdbx_strand_id
1 'polypeptide(L)' 'MQQLIEAIVKPLVDYPEDVRIETDETSNRVVYKLFVHPEDRGKVIGKQGRVAKAIRTIVYSAAGGHQKKTYVDILD' A
#
# COMPACT_ATOMS: atom_id res chain seq x y z
N MET A 1 -1.03 -10.28 -3.13
CA MET A 1 -0.46 -8.94 -2.97
C MET A 1 -1.00 -8.21 -1.74
N GLN A 2 -2.29 -8.36 -1.44
CA GLN A 2 -2.84 -7.72 -0.23
C GLN A 2 -2.13 -8.17 1.04
N GLN A 3 -1.83 -9.45 1.16
CA GLN A 3 -1.12 -9.96 2.34
C GLN A 3 0.26 -9.36 2.48
N LEU A 4 0.95 -9.12 1.37
CA LEU A 4 2.26 -8.48 1.40
C LEU A 4 2.16 -7.05 1.92
N ILE A 5 1.19 -6.29 1.44
CA ILE A 5 1.00 -4.90 1.88
C ILE A 5 0.64 -4.88 3.37
N GLU A 6 -0.24 -5.77 3.82
CA GLU A 6 -0.58 -5.87 5.24
C GLU A 6 0.66 -6.20 6.09
N ALA A 7 1.49 -7.11 5.61
CA ALA A 7 2.70 -7.51 6.34
C ALA A 7 3.68 -6.35 6.49
N ILE A 8 3.70 -5.42 5.53
CA ILE A 8 4.54 -4.24 5.60
C ILE A 8 3.93 -3.18 6.51
N VAL A 9 2.62 -2.96 6.38
CA VAL A 9 1.95 -1.81 7.00
C VAL A 9 1.59 -2.06 8.46
N LYS A 10 1.09 -3.24 8.80
CA LYS A 10 0.60 -3.51 10.15
C LYS A 10 1.65 -3.28 11.24
N PRO A 11 2.92 -3.67 11.05
CA PRO A 11 3.95 -3.37 12.06
C PRO A 11 4.26 -1.88 12.23
N LEU A 12 3.87 -1.03 11.27
CA LEU A 12 4.21 0.39 11.30
C LEU A 12 3.16 1.24 12.02
N VAL A 13 1.95 0.70 12.23
CA VAL A 13 0.81 1.49 12.68
C VAL A 13 0.43 1.14 14.11
N ASP A 14 -0.28 2.08 14.76
CA ASP A 14 -0.81 1.87 16.11
C ASP A 14 -2.17 1.19 16.09
N TYR A 15 -2.88 1.29 14.98
CA TYR A 15 -4.24 0.73 14.83
C TYR A 15 -4.25 -0.29 13.69
N PRO A 16 -3.57 -1.43 13.85
CA PRO A 16 -3.49 -2.41 12.76
C PRO A 16 -4.84 -3.02 12.38
N GLU A 17 -5.80 -3.01 13.30
CA GLU A 17 -7.15 -3.49 13.02
C GLU A 17 -7.90 -2.59 12.04
N ASP A 18 -7.46 -1.36 11.86
CA ASP A 18 -8.07 -0.43 10.90
C ASP A 18 -7.43 -0.51 9.51
N VAL A 19 -6.37 -1.28 9.36
CA VAL A 19 -5.72 -1.45 8.06
C VAL A 19 -6.62 -2.26 7.14
N ARG A 20 -6.92 -1.68 5.99
CA ARG A 20 -7.75 -2.33 4.97
C ARG A 20 -7.19 -2.04 3.61
N ILE A 21 -7.23 -3.03 2.74
CA ILE A 21 -6.73 -2.90 1.37
C ILE A 21 -7.84 -3.31 0.42
N GLU A 22 -8.15 -2.43 -0.52
CA GLU A 22 -9.10 -2.71 -1.59
C GLU A 22 -8.35 -2.75 -2.91
N THR A 23 -8.73 -3.69 -3.74
CA THR A 23 -8.11 -3.86 -5.06
C THR A 23 -9.08 -3.41 -6.12
N ASP A 24 -8.60 -2.54 -7.00
CA ASP A 24 -9.36 -2.09 -8.17
C ASP A 24 -8.55 -2.50 -9.40
N GLU A 25 -9.05 -3.50 -10.11
CA GLU A 25 -8.31 -4.11 -11.21
C GLU A 25 -9.08 -3.93 -12.52
N THR A 26 -8.36 -3.44 -13.52
CA THR A 26 -8.86 -3.36 -14.90
C THR A 26 -8.01 -4.27 -15.78
N SER A 27 -8.29 -4.27 -17.10
CA SER A 27 -7.55 -5.13 -18.01
C SER A 27 -6.08 -4.75 -18.13
N ASN A 28 -5.72 -3.49 -17.82
CA ASN A 28 -4.37 -2.99 -18.04
C ASN A 28 -3.71 -2.41 -16.79
N ARG A 29 -4.41 -2.36 -15.64
CA ARG A 29 -3.81 -1.84 -14.42
C ARG A 29 -4.46 -2.44 -13.17
N VAL A 30 -3.72 -2.40 -12.06
CA VAL A 30 -4.19 -2.77 -10.73
C VAL A 30 -3.87 -1.64 -9.78
N VAL A 31 -4.85 -1.19 -9.01
CA VAL A 31 -4.67 -0.18 -7.98
C VAL A 31 -5.01 -0.80 -6.64
N TYR A 32 -4.05 -0.79 -5.73
CA TYR A 32 -4.25 -1.22 -4.35
C TYR A 32 -4.50 0.02 -3.50
N LYS A 33 -5.70 0.13 -2.95
CA LYS A 33 -6.10 1.26 -2.12
C LYS A 33 -5.91 0.88 -0.67
N LEU A 34 -5.00 1.56 -0.01
CA LEU A 34 -4.65 1.30 1.38
C LEU A 34 -5.39 2.28 2.28
N PHE A 35 -6.17 1.74 3.21
CA PHE A 35 -6.89 2.52 4.23
C PHE A 35 -6.27 2.23 5.58
N VAL A 36 -5.98 3.28 6.34
CA VAL A 36 -5.46 3.18 7.70
C VAL A 36 -6.20 4.16 8.60
N HIS A 37 -6.03 4.01 9.92
CA HIS A 37 -6.56 4.98 10.85
C HIS A 37 -5.98 6.37 10.52
N PRO A 38 -6.79 7.44 10.61
CA PRO A 38 -6.29 8.79 10.29
C PRO A 38 -5.02 9.18 11.04
N GLU A 39 -4.87 8.72 12.28
CA GLU A 39 -3.67 9.02 13.07
C GLU A 39 -2.44 8.28 12.56
N ASP A 40 -2.62 7.18 11.82
CA ASP A 40 -1.53 6.39 11.31
C ASP A 40 -1.10 6.79 9.91
N ARG A 41 -1.86 7.65 9.24
CA ARG A 41 -1.58 8.01 7.87
C ARG A 41 -0.19 8.60 7.70
N GLY A 42 0.23 9.46 8.63
CA GLY A 42 1.57 10.03 8.60
C GLY A 42 2.68 8.99 8.70
N LYS A 43 2.40 7.89 9.42
CA LYS A 43 3.39 6.82 9.61
C LYS A 43 3.59 6.01 8.34
N VAL A 44 2.51 5.78 7.57
CA VAL A 44 2.62 5.02 6.31
C VAL A 44 3.08 5.87 5.14
N ILE A 45 2.90 7.17 5.22
CA ILE A 45 3.47 8.09 4.22
C ILE A 45 4.93 8.32 4.53
N GLY A 46 5.23 8.59 5.79
CA GLY A 46 6.58 8.86 6.25
C GLY A 46 7.05 10.27 5.90
N LYS A 47 8.23 10.61 6.40
CA LYS A 47 8.81 11.92 6.18
C LYS A 47 9.12 12.10 4.70
N GLN A 48 8.56 13.12 4.10
CA GLN A 48 8.74 13.41 2.68
C GLN A 48 8.27 12.26 1.76
N GLY A 49 7.34 11.45 2.24
CA GLY A 49 6.80 10.35 1.47
C GLY A 49 7.72 9.14 1.34
N ARG A 50 8.76 9.05 2.17
CA ARG A 50 9.76 7.98 2.03
C ARG A 50 9.20 6.59 2.30
N VAL A 51 8.34 6.46 3.30
CA VAL A 51 7.73 5.16 3.63
C VAL A 51 6.79 4.73 2.51
N ALA A 52 5.95 5.66 2.04
CA ALA A 52 5.04 5.38 0.93
C ALA A 52 5.81 4.95 -0.31
N LYS A 53 6.93 5.62 -0.60
CA LYS A 53 7.76 5.27 -1.75
C LYS A 53 8.37 3.88 -1.60
N ALA A 54 8.82 3.54 -0.39
CA ALA A 54 9.36 2.21 -0.11
C ALA A 54 8.29 1.12 -0.29
N ILE A 55 7.08 1.37 0.20
CA ILE A 55 5.97 0.43 0.02
C ILE A 55 5.70 0.20 -1.46
N ARG A 56 5.62 1.27 -2.24
CA ARG A 56 5.40 1.18 -3.69
C ARG A 56 6.51 0.38 -4.37
N THR A 57 7.75 0.63 -4.00
CA THR A 57 8.90 -0.09 -4.57
C THR A 57 8.82 -1.58 -4.30
N ILE A 58 8.48 -1.97 -3.07
CA ILE A 58 8.36 -3.38 -2.70
C ILE A 58 7.22 -4.04 -3.47
N VAL A 59 6.08 -3.36 -3.57
CA VAL A 59 4.92 -3.89 -4.28
C VAL A 59 5.21 -4.03 -5.76
N TYR A 60 5.85 -3.05 -6.37
CA TYR A 60 6.20 -3.11 -7.79
C TYR A 60 7.17 -4.25 -8.06
N SER A 61 8.16 -4.44 -7.18
CA SER A 61 9.11 -5.54 -7.30
C SER A 61 8.41 -6.90 -7.18
N ALA A 62 7.48 -7.02 -6.23
CA ALA A 62 6.73 -8.25 -6.03
C ALA A 62 5.79 -8.54 -7.18
N ALA A 63 5.25 -7.51 -7.82
CA ALA A 63 4.41 -7.67 -9.00
C ALA A 63 5.21 -8.20 -10.20
N GLY A 64 6.53 -8.02 -10.19
CA GLY A 64 7.40 -8.54 -11.23
C GLY A 64 7.19 -7.86 -12.55
N GLY A 65 7.52 -8.55 -13.64
CA GLY A 65 7.38 -8.00 -14.97
C GLY A 65 5.99 -8.19 -15.58
N HIS A 66 4.95 -8.14 -14.76
CA HIS A 66 3.58 -8.30 -15.27
C HIS A 66 3.22 -7.18 -16.24
N GLN A 67 2.34 -7.50 -17.17
CA GLN A 67 1.91 -6.55 -18.17
C GLN A 67 1.05 -5.43 -17.60
N LYS A 68 0.36 -5.69 -16.49
CA LYS A 68 -0.49 -4.68 -15.87
C LYS A 68 0.34 -3.71 -15.05
N LYS A 69 0.03 -2.44 -15.17
CA LYS A 69 0.61 -1.42 -14.30
C LYS A 69 0.04 -1.55 -12.90
N THR A 70 0.89 -1.44 -11.90
CA THR A 70 0.52 -1.59 -10.51
C THR A 70 0.71 -0.27 -9.78
N TYR A 71 -0.32 0.15 -9.05
CA TYR A 71 -0.30 1.37 -8.26
C TYR A 71 -0.71 1.08 -6.83
N VAL A 72 -0.18 1.85 -5.90
CA VAL A 72 -0.58 1.81 -4.49
C VAL A 72 -1.00 3.22 -4.08
N ASP A 73 -2.26 3.38 -3.70
CA ASP A 73 -2.80 4.64 -3.20
C ASP A 73 -3.02 4.52 -1.69
N ILE A 74 -2.54 5.51 -0.95
CA ILE A 74 -2.72 5.57 0.49
C ILE A 74 -3.84 6.57 0.77
N LEU A 75 -4.93 6.08 1.31
CA LEU A 75 -6.16 6.86 1.50
C LEU A 75 -6.47 7.03 2.99
N ASP A 76 -7.28 8.01 3.27
CA ASP A 76 -7.74 8.29 4.63
C ASP A 76 -8.75 7.25 5.11
#